data_33a0a6d77325ff7e47aabc07a70281ac
#
_entry.id   33a0a6d77325ff7e47aabc07a70281ac
#
_cell.length_a   1.000
_cell.length_b   1.000
_cell.length_c   1.000
_cell.angle_alpha   90.00
_cell.angle_beta   90.00
_cell.angle_gamma   90.00
#
_symmetry.space_group_name_H-M   'P 1'
#
loop_
_entity.id
_entity.type
_entity.pdbx_description
1 polymer ?
#
loop_
_entity_poly.entity_id
_entity_poly.type
_entity_poly.pdbx_seq_one_letter_code
_entity_poly.pdbx_strand_id
1 'polypeptide(L)'
;SIFIFLHNEPKTKITEFVLSTGNEPGPDPRPDEWAYIKKTYPYYNADADVYIHALEQAHQLKKETIANRLSKGASVVQWEFAGPTNIGGRVVDLEFDPNNPSIIYAGFSTGGIFKSFDGGETWQPIFDDQAVLTIGDIAIDPNNTNIIYVGTGEANGGHNNFPGGGVFKSTDAGSTWDFLGLEGTTSIGRIVINPQNTNVLYLVSVGSYFAPNPERGIYKSTDAGLTWNHSL
;
A
#
# COMPACT_ATOMS: atom_id res chain seq x y z
N SER A 1 40.41 -16.97 6.75
CA SER A 1 40.43 -15.84 5.79
C SER A 1 39.03 -15.26 5.75
N ILE A 2 38.85 -14.08 6.38
CA ILE A 2 37.59 -13.31 6.40
C ILE A 2 37.62 -12.42 5.17
N PHE A 3 36.71 -12.63 4.23
CA PHE A 3 36.49 -11.70 3.13
C PHE A 3 35.57 -10.59 3.59
N ILE A 4 36.13 -9.38 3.80
CA ILE A 4 35.36 -8.15 3.99
C ILE A 4 35.04 -7.61 2.60
N PHE A 5 33.75 -7.69 2.18
CA PHE A 5 33.28 -6.94 1.02
C PHE A 5 33.09 -5.48 1.42
N LEU A 6 34.02 -4.63 1.03
CA LEU A 6 33.81 -3.20 1.07
C LEU A 6 32.88 -2.81 -0.08
N HIS A 7 31.60 -2.59 0.21
CA HIS A 7 30.69 -1.92 -0.70
C HIS A 7 31.08 -0.44 -0.75
N ASN A 8 31.51 0.02 -1.92
CA ASN A 8 31.67 1.44 -2.20
C ASN A 8 30.28 2.07 -2.41
N GLU A 9 29.66 2.50 -1.34
CA GLU A 9 28.46 3.32 -1.41
C GLU A 9 28.81 4.73 -1.89
N PRO A 10 28.04 5.34 -2.80
CA PRO A 10 28.21 6.73 -3.15
C PRO A 10 27.95 7.57 -1.89
N LYS A 11 28.93 8.35 -1.48
CA LYS A 11 28.80 9.31 -0.37
C LYS A 11 27.74 10.34 -0.73
N THR A 12 26.48 10.05 -0.42
CA THR A 12 25.42 11.04 -0.42
C THR A 12 25.82 12.13 0.58
N LYS A 13 25.98 13.36 0.12
CA LYS A 13 26.25 14.50 0.99
C LYS A 13 25.14 14.54 2.03
N ILE A 14 25.48 14.19 3.26
CA ILE A 14 24.68 14.49 4.44
C ILE A 14 24.63 16.01 4.48
N THR A 15 23.50 16.58 4.12
CA THR A 15 23.21 17.97 4.45
C THR A 15 23.19 17.98 5.97
N GLU A 16 24.20 18.58 6.60
CA GLU A 16 24.23 18.75 8.05
C GLU A 16 22.91 19.38 8.46
N PHE A 17 22.08 18.60 9.08
CA PHE A 17 20.99 19.13 9.89
C PHE A 17 21.68 19.72 11.11
N VAL A 18 21.97 21.01 11.04
CA VAL A 18 22.49 21.76 12.18
C VAL A 18 21.39 21.72 13.24
N LEU A 19 21.49 20.76 14.14
CA LEU A 19 20.85 20.89 15.43
C LEU A 19 21.38 22.21 16.01
N SER A 20 20.52 23.20 16.08
CA SER A 20 20.83 24.47 16.71
C SER A 20 21.41 24.18 18.11
N THR A 21 22.72 24.36 18.25
CA THR A 21 23.39 24.29 19.56
C THR A 21 23.19 25.57 20.35
N GLY A 22 22.03 26.21 20.22
CA GLY A 22 21.60 27.29 21.06
C GLY A 22 21.10 26.74 22.39
N ASN A 23 21.58 27.29 23.51
CA ASN A 23 21.22 26.93 24.90
C ASN A 23 19.76 27.28 25.30
N GLU A 24 18.88 27.50 24.36
CA GLU A 24 17.44 27.56 24.59
C GLU A 24 16.86 26.21 24.14
N PRO A 25 16.08 25.50 24.98
CA PRO A 25 15.32 24.36 24.49
C PRO A 25 14.38 24.90 23.40
N GLY A 26 14.69 24.55 22.15
CA GLY A 26 13.77 24.81 21.05
C GLY A 26 12.40 24.18 21.36
N PRO A 27 11.32 24.66 20.73
CA PRO A 27 10.03 24.04 20.93
C PRO A 27 10.18 22.54 20.63
N ASP A 28 9.57 21.70 21.47
CA ASP A 28 9.51 20.24 21.23
C ASP A 28 9.11 20.00 19.77
N PRO A 29 9.80 19.10 19.06
CA PRO A 29 9.46 18.83 17.68
C PRO A 29 7.98 18.45 17.59
N ARG A 30 7.29 19.02 16.62
CA ARG A 30 5.89 18.67 16.40
C ARG A 30 5.75 17.17 16.20
N PRO A 31 4.62 16.56 16.57
CA PRO A 31 4.41 15.14 16.45
C PRO A 31 4.68 14.58 15.03
N ASP A 32 4.41 15.36 14.00
CA ASP A 32 4.70 15.05 12.60
C ASP A 32 6.20 15.03 12.30
N GLU A 33 6.98 15.97 12.84
CA GLU A 33 8.44 16.01 12.73
C GLU A 33 9.08 14.82 13.44
N TRP A 34 8.60 14.48 14.63
CA TRP A 34 9.08 13.31 15.36
C TRP A 34 8.78 12.00 14.63
N ALA A 35 7.57 11.87 14.08
CA ALA A 35 7.18 10.71 13.28
C ALA A 35 8.05 10.58 12.02
N TYR A 36 8.34 11.71 11.36
CA TYR A 36 9.27 11.75 10.23
C TYR A 36 10.66 11.26 10.62
N ILE A 37 11.25 11.84 11.67
CA ILE A 37 12.59 11.46 12.17
C ILE A 37 12.63 9.96 12.49
N LYS A 38 11.63 9.44 13.21
CA LYS A 38 11.56 8.03 13.59
C LYS A 38 11.48 7.09 12.39
N LYS A 39 10.75 7.47 11.34
CA LYS A 39 10.59 6.64 10.13
C LYS A 39 11.78 6.72 9.19
N THR A 40 12.56 7.80 9.24
CA THR A 40 13.66 8.07 8.30
C THR A 40 15.04 7.86 8.89
N TYR A 41 15.15 7.64 10.21
CA TYR A 41 16.44 7.35 10.86
C TYR A 41 17.07 6.06 10.32
N PRO A 42 18.39 5.99 10.07
CA PRO A 42 19.39 7.03 10.33
C PRO A 42 19.66 7.98 9.16
N TYR A 43 19.02 7.80 8.02
CA TYR A 43 19.36 8.50 6.77
C TYR A 43 18.57 9.79 6.55
N TYR A 44 17.52 10.03 7.36
CA TYR A 44 16.64 11.20 7.28
C TYR A 44 16.03 11.43 5.89
N ASN A 45 15.85 10.33 5.15
CA ASN A 45 15.19 10.33 3.85
C ASN A 45 13.99 9.38 3.89
N ALA A 46 12.81 9.90 3.57
CA ALA A 46 11.57 9.14 3.46
C ALA A 46 11.34 8.76 1.98
N ASP A 47 12.28 8.05 1.39
CA ASP A 47 12.10 7.52 0.05
C ASP A 47 11.12 6.34 0.10
N ALA A 48 9.92 6.57 -0.43
CA ALA A 48 8.87 5.55 -0.45
C ALA A 48 9.27 4.35 -1.31
N ASP A 49 10.05 4.58 -2.35
CA ASP A 49 10.50 3.54 -3.27
C ASP A 49 11.39 2.51 -2.54
N VAL A 50 12.25 2.98 -1.63
CA VAL A 50 13.10 2.07 -0.82
C VAL A 50 12.24 1.13 0.04
N TYR A 51 11.17 1.65 0.64
CA TYR A 51 10.26 0.83 1.45
C TYR A 51 9.50 -0.19 0.60
N ILE A 52 8.98 0.22 -0.55
CA ILE A 52 8.25 -0.65 -1.48
C ILE A 52 9.17 -1.76 -1.99
N HIS A 53 10.37 -1.43 -2.47
CA HIS A 53 11.35 -2.43 -2.91
C HIS A 53 11.74 -3.41 -1.82
N ALA A 54 11.88 -2.95 -0.57
CA ALA A 54 12.15 -3.83 0.56
C ALA A 54 11.00 -4.83 0.82
N LEU A 55 9.75 -4.37 0.70
CA LEU A 55 8.57 -5.25 0.81
C LEU A 55 8.51 -6.27 -0.33
N GLU A 56 8.74 -5.84 -1.57
CA GLU A 56 8.77 -6.72 -2.73
C GLU A 56 9.86 -7.80 -2.59
N GLN A 57 11.07 -7.41 -2.18
CA GLN A 57 12.15 -8.36 -1.90
C GLN A 57 11.78 -9.35 -0.80
N ALA A 58 11.18 -8.89 0.29
CA ALA A 58 10.73 -9.75 1.39
C ALA A 58 9.66 -10.74 0.91
N HIS A 59 8.71 -10.28 0.09
CA HIS A 59 7.67 -11.12 -0.50
C HIS A 59 8.27 -12.18 -1.44
N GLN A 60 9.20 -11.80 -2.30
CA GLN A 60 9.90 -12.73 -3.20
C GLN A 60 10.69 -13.79 -2.41
N LEU A 61 11.45 -13.38 -1.39
CA LEU A 61 12.19 -14.30 -0.51
C LEU A 61 11.27 -15.28 0.21
N LYS A 62 10.07 -14.82 0.64
CA LYS A 62 9.04 -15.69 1.23
C LYS A 62 8.60 -16.77 0.24
N LYS A 63 8.27 -16.40 -1.01
CA LYS A 63 7.88 -17.33 -2.07
C LYS A 63 8.98 -18.36 -2.36
N GLU A 64 10.21 -17.92 -2.52
CA GLU A 64 11.37 -18.80 -2.77
C GLU A 64 11.64 -19.75 -1.60
N THR A 65 11.53 -19.26 -0.37
CA THR A 65 11.70 -20.07 0.83
C THR A 65 10.66 -21.20 0.92
N ILE A 66 9.39 -20.87 0.63
CA ILE A 66 8.29 -21.83 0.60
C ILE A 66 8.55 -22.87 -0.50
N ALA A 67 8.87 -22.44 -1.72
CA ALA A 67 9.16 -23.33 -2.85
C ALA A 67 10.33 -24.27 -2.55
N ASN A 68 11.41 -23.75 -1.97
CA ASN A 68 12.58 -24.54 -1.57
C ASN A 68 12.27 -25.55 -0.45
N ARG A 69 11.39 -25.23 0.50
CA ARG A 69 10.94 -26.16 1.54
C ARG A 69 10.09 -27.28 0.97
N LEU A 70 9.14 -26.94 0.08
CA LEU A 70 8.30 -27.92 -0.60
C LEU A 70 9.13 -28.89 -1.45
N SER A 71 10.11 -28.39 -2.21
CA SER A 71 10.99 -29.20 -3.04
C SER A 71 11.87 -30.18 -2.24
N LYS A 72 12.15 -29.88 -0.97
CA LYS A 72 12.90 -30.73 -0.04
C LYS A 72 12.00 -31.67 0.78
N GLY A 73 10.70 -31.72 0.49
CA GLY A 73 9.74 -32.57 1.22
C GLY A 73 9.47 -32.11 2.65
N ALA A 74 9.85 -30.88 3.02
CA ALA A 74 9.52 -30.33 4.32
C ALA A 74 8.06 -29.91 4.35
N SER A 75 7.33 -30.24 5.43
CA SER A 75 5.98 -29.72 5.64
C SER A 75 6.05 -28.20 5.78
N VAL A 76 5.13 -27.50 5.13
CA VAL A 76 4.92 -26.08 5.40
C VAL A 76 4.35 -25.96 6.80
N VAL A 77 5.02 -25.20 7.67
CA VAL A 77 4.47 -24.85 8.98
C VAL A 77 3.25 -23.99 8.73
N GLN A 78 2.10 -24.50 9.05
CA GLN A 78 0.84 -23.75 8.93
C GLN A 78 0.69 -22.93 10.20
N TRP A 79 0.52 -21.62 10.02
CA TRP A 79 0.19 -20.73 11.12
C TRP A 79 -1.29 -20.84 11.43
N GLU A 80 -1.63 -21.06 12.68
CA GLU A 80 -3.01 -21.01 13.15
C GLU A 80 -3.26 -19.67 13.85
N PHE A 81 -4.43 -19.11 13.61
CA PHE A 81 -4.82 -17.88 14.26
C PHE A 81 -5.09 -18.14 15.77
N ALA A 82 -4.25 -17.54 16.61
CA ALA A 82 -4.32 -17.74 18.07
C ALA A 82 -4.98 -16.55 18.81
N GLY A 83 -5.55 -15.60 18.08
CA GLY A 83 -6.17 -14.40 18.66
C GLY A 83 -5.19 -13.23 18.80
N PRO A 84 -5.64 -12.12 19.37
CA PRO A 84 -6.98 -11.88 19.92
C PRO A 84 -8.08 -11.79 18.86
N THR A 85 -9.28 -12.26 19.19
CA THR A 85 -10.44 -12.25 18.28
C THR A 85 -11.36 -11.04 18.47
N ASN A 86 -11.09 -10.23 19.49
CA ASN A 86 -11.90 -9.10 19.91
C ASN A 86 -11.26 -7.73 19.63
N ILE A 87 -10.16 -7.69 18.86
CA ILE A 87 -9.53 -6.45 18.41
C ILE A 87 -9.87 -6.29 16.94
N GLY A 88 -10.63 -5.23 16.64
CA GLY A 88 -10.98 -4.86 15.26
C GLY A 88 -9.79 -4.24 14.52
N GLY A 89 -9.72 -4.47 13.23
CA GLY A 89 -8.86 -3.71 12.32
C GLY A 89 -9.47 -2.37 11.96
N ARG A 90 -8.64 -1.42 11.49
CA ARG A 90 -9.14 -0.15 10.98
C ARG A 90 -9.54 -0.32 9.51
N VAL A 91 -10.85 -0.36 9.28
CA VAL A 91 -11.43 -0.34 7.94
C VAL A 91 -11.32 1.09 7.39
N VAL A 92 -10.80 1.24 6.19
CA VAL A 92 -10.64 2.54 5.51
C VAL A 92 -11.65 2.71 4.39
N ASP A 93 -12.10 1.59 3.83
CA ASP A 93 -13.10 1.60 2.76
C ASP A 93 -13.98 0.35 2.82
N LEU A 94 -15.22 0.50 2.37
CA LEU A 94 -16.22 -0.57 2.33
C LEU A 94 -17.07 -0.41 1.07
N GLU A 95 -16.99 -1.40 0.17
CA GLU A 95 -17.71 -1.39 -1.08
C GLU A 95 -18.63 -2.62 -1.21
N PHE A 96 -19.82 -2.40 -1.74
CA PHE A 96 -20.79 -3.45 -2.03
C PHE A 96 -20.82 -3.74 -3.52
N ASP A 97 -20.92 -5.02 -3.87
CA ASP A 97 -21.23 -5.39 -5.26
C ASP A 97 -22.59 -4.81 -5.64
N PRO A 98 -22.66 -3.92 -6.66
CA PRO A 98 -23.94 -3.28 -7.04
C PRO A 98 -25.02 -4.24 -7.54
N ASN A 99 -24.63 -5.44 -7.96
CA ASN A 99 -25.55 -6.48 -8.45
C ASN A 99 -25.95 -7.48 -7.36
N ASN A 100 -25.12 -7.62 -6.30
CA ASN A 100 -25.38 -8.53 -5.19
C ASN A 100 -24.89 -7.94 -3.86
N PRO A 101 -25.75 -7.27 -3.09
CA PRO A 101 -25.34 -6.60 -1.84
C PRO A 101 -24.87 -7.55 -0.72
N SER A 102 -25.01 -8.86 -0.89
CA SER A 102 -24.40 -9.83 0.03
C SER A 102 -22.89 -9.98 -0.20
N ILE A 103 -22.37 -9.53 -1.35
CA ILE A 103 -20.94 -9.47 -1.61
C ILE A 103 -20.42 -8.12 -1.16
N ILE A 104 -19.49 -8.14 -0.19
CA ILE A 104 -18.94 -6.94 0.42
C ILE A 104 -17.41 -7.04 0.38
N TYR A 105 -16.76 -5.94 0.06
CA TYR A 105 -15.29 -5.79 0.10
C TYR A 105 -14.94 -4.79 1.19
N ALA A 106 -14.05 -5.16 2.09
CA ALA A 106 -13.55 -4.30 3.17
C ALA A 106 -12.04 -4.10 3.02
N GLY A 107 -11.62 -2.87 2.81
CA GLY A 107 -10.22 -2.46 2.75
C GLY A 107 -9.72 -2.01 4.11
N PHE A 108 -8.56 -2.54 4.51
CA PHE A 108 -7.96 -2.23 5.80
C PHE A 108 -6.70 -1.36 5.63
N SER A 109 -6.46 -0.53 6.62
CA SER A 109 -5.31 0.37 6.62
C SER A 109 -3.95 -0.34 6.52
N THR A 110 -3.85 -1.58 7.01
CA THR A 110 -2.63 -2.40 6.98
C THR A 110 -2.91 -3.90 6.85
N GLY A 111 -4.13 -4.30 6.55
CA GLY A 111 -4.58 -5.69 6.55
C GLY A 111 -5.01 -6.23 5.19
N GLY A 112 -4.77 -5.49 4.10
CA GLY A 112 -5.24 -5.89 2.77
C GLY A 112 -6.74 -5.75 2.60
N ILE A 113 -7.33 -6.62 1.78
CA ILE A 113 -8.75 -6.62 1.46
C ILE A 113 -9.36 -7.93 1.90
N PHE A 114 -10.50 -7.83 2.55
CA PHE A 114 -11.35 -8.97 2.89
C PHE A 114 -12.64 -8.91 2.10
N LYS A 115 -13.12 -10.07 1.68
CA LYS A 115 -14.37 -10.24 0.95
C LYS A 115 -15.34 -11.10 1.74
N SER A 116 -16.57 -10.65 1.85
CA SER A 116 -17.70 -11.44 2.33
C SER A 116 -18.60 -11.85 1.16
N PHE A 117 -19.22 -13.02 1.27
CA PHE A 117 -20.23 -13.54 0.32
C PHE A 117 -21.61 -13.68 0.95
N ASP A 118 -21.74 -13.39 2.25
CA ASP A 118 -22.90 -13.67 3.09
C ASP A 118 -23.41 -12.45 3.86
N GLY A 119 -23.15 -11.25 3.33
CA GLY A 119 -23.62 -10.01 3.95
C GLY A 119 -22.81 -9.59 5.18
N GLY A 120 -21.55 -10.06 5.29
CA GLY A 120 -20.63 -9.68 6.36
C GLY A 120 -20.59 -10.65 7.54
N GLU A 121 -21.25 -11.83 7.44
CA GLU A 121 -21.19 -12.84 8.49
C GLU A 121 -19.80 -13.52 8.53
N THR A 122 -19.25 -13.84 7.35
CA THR A 122 -17.90 -14.39 7.22
C THR A 122 -17.05 -13.60 6.24
N TRP A 123 -15.71 -13.60 6.47
CA TRP A 123 -14.76 -12.82 5.70
C TRP A 123 -13.58 -13.67 5.27
N GLN A 124 -13.14 -13.51 4.01
CA GLN A 124 -11.98 -14.19 3.44
C GLN A 124 -10.98 -13.15 2.93
N PRO A 125 -9.67 -13.28 3.26
CA PRO A 125 -8.66 -12.40 2.70
C PRO A 125 -8.48 -12.70 1.20
N ILE A 126 -8.38 -11.64 0.39
CA ILE A 126 -8.24 -11.74 -1.05
C ILE A 126 -7.06 -10.94 -1.61
N PHE A 127 -6.24 -10.32 -0.75
CA PHE A 127 -5.14 -9.44 -1.17
C PHE A 127 -3.79 -9.82 -0.53
N ASP A 128 -3.72 -10.92 0.21
CA ASP A 128 -2.55 -11.33 1.02
C ASP A 128 -1.32 -11.71 0.19
N ASP A 129 -1.50 -11.97 -1.11
CA ASP A 129 -0.41 -12.27 -2.04
C ASP A 129 0.30 -11.02 -2.60
N GLN A 130 -0.17 -9.84 -2.22
CA GLN A 130 0.47 -8.59 -2.61
C GLN A 130 1.57 -8.18 -1.62
N ALA A 131 2.62 -7.52 -2.13
CA ALA A 131 3.71 -7.04 -1.30
C ALA A 131 3.28 -5.92 -0.33
N VAL A 132 2.29 -5.13 -0.73
CA VAL A 132 1.75 -4.01 0.03
C VAL A 132 0.31 -4.29 0.42
N LEU A 133 0.02 -4.23 1.71
CA LEU A 133 -1.31 -4.52 2.29
C LEU A 133 -2.02 -3.27 2.83
N THR A 134 -1.52 -2.08 2.53
CA THR A 134 -2.16 -0.83 2.92
C THR A 134 -3.16 -0.40 1.88
N ILE A 135 -4.43 -0.31 2.24
CA ILE A 135 -5.51 0.07 1.32
C ILE A 135 -5.85 1.55 1.52
N GLY A 136 -6.08 2.23 0.42
CA GLY A 136 -6.57 3.60 0.40
C GLY A 136 -8.02 3.68 -0.07
N ASP A 137 -8.34 3.00 -1.19
CA ASP A 137 -9.68 3.03 -1.79
C ASP A 137 -9.93 1.78 -2.65
N ILE A 138 -11.18 1.35 -2.74
CA ILE A 138 -11.65 0.23 -3.57
C ILE A 138 -12.72 0.78 -4.51
N ALA A 139 -12.67 0.45 -5.79
CA ALA A 139 -13.69 0.84 -6.75
C ALA A 139 -14.11 -0.36 -7.59
N ILE A 140 -15.40 -0.65 -7.61
CA ILE A 140 -15.99 -1.74 -8.40
C ILE A 140 -16.59 -1.17 -9.69
N ASP A 141 -16.29 -1.80 -10.82
CA ASP A 141 -16.89 -1.42 -12.10
C ASP A 141 -18.41 -1.70 -12.07
N PRO A 142 -19.25 -0.67 -12.20
CA PRO A 142 -20.71 -0.84 -12.10
C PRO A 142 -21.32 -1.65 -13.25
N ASN A 143 -20.61 -1.79 -14.37
CA ASN A 143 -21.06 -2.54 -15.53
C ASN A 143 -20.55 -3.98 -15.54
N ASN A 144 -19.47 -4.26 -14.80
CA ASN A 144 -18.89 -5.60 -14.65
C ASN A 144 -18.22 -5.73 -13.27
N THR A 145 -18.95 -6.27 -12.30
CA THR A 145 -18.50 -6.37 -10.91
C THR A 145 -17.35 -7.35 -10.67
N ASN A 146 -16.91 -8.09 -11.70
CA ASN A 146 -15.64 -8.81 -11.66
C ASN A 146 -14.41 -7.90 -11.76
N ILE A 147 -14.60 -6.67 -12.27
CA ILE A 147 -13.53 -5.68 -12.39
C ILE A 147 -13.51 -4.81 -11.12
N ILE A 148 -12.38 -4.86 -10.42
CA ILE A 148 -12.16 -4.11 -9.20
C ILE A 148 -10.82 -3.39 -9.30
N TYR A 149 -10.80 -2.13 -8.92
CA TYR A 149 -9.57 -1.34 -8.79
C TYR A 149 -9.29 -1.06 -7.32
N VAL A 150 -8.02 -1.10 -6.96
CA VAL A 150 -7.55 -0.83 -5.61
C VAL A 150 -6.43 0.18 -5.65
N GLY A 151 -6.63 1.29 -4.98
CA GLY A 151 -5.57 2.24 -4.66
C GLY A 151 -4.97 1.90 -3.31
N THR A 152 -3.65 1.76 -3.27
CA THR A 152 -2.95 1.42 -2.04
C THR A 152 -2.40 2.64 -1.32
N GLY A 153 -2.09 2.49 -0.02
CA GLY A 153 -1.62 3.56 0.84
C GLY A 153 -2.75 4.36 1.48
N GLU A 154 -2.80 4.36 2.80
CA GLU A 154 -3.85 5.02 3.53
C GLU A 154 -3.79 6.54 3.40
N ALA A 155 -4.89 7.15 2.99
CA ALA A 155 -5.03 8.58 2.75
C ALA A 155 -5.69 9.36 3.91
N ASN A 156 -6.09 8.69 4.99
CA ASN A 156 -6.88 9.32 6.08
C ASN A 156 -6.07 10.16 7.07
N GLY A 157 -4.78 10.32 6.85
CA GLY A 157 -3.90 11.11 7.70
C GLY A 157 -3.66 10.49 9.08
N GLY A 158 -2.43 10.49 9.53
CA GLY A 158 -2.06 10.00 10.86
C GLY A 158 -0.58 9.66 10.96
N HIS A 159 -0.10 9.54 12.22
CA HIS A 159 1.31 9.22 12.47
C HIS A 159 1.70 7.79 12.11
N ASN A 160 0.72 6.90 11.92
CA ASN A 160 0.92 5.48 11.65
C ASN A 160 0.54 5.08 10.22
N ASN A 161 0.51 6.02 9.28
CA ASN A 161 0.25 5.71 7.88
C ASN A 161 1.46 5.03 7.26
N PHE A 162 1.21 3.92 6.59
CA PHE A 162 2.19 3.22 5.78
C PHE A 162 1.96 3.55 4.30
N PRO A 163 3.04 3.71 3.52
CA PRO A 163 2.91 3.96 2.10
C PRO A 163 2.27 2.77 1.38
N GLY A 164 1.58 3.07 0.30
CA GLY A 164 1.11 2.11 -0.67
C GLY A 164 2.15 1.83 -1.74
N GLY A 165 1.79 1.01 -2.71
CA GLY A 165 2.61 0.64 -3.86
C GLY A 165 1.90 0.89 -5.20
N GLY A 166 1.01 1.88 -5.28
CA GLY A 166 0.30 2.21 -6.52
C GLY A 166 -1.08 1.56 -6.65
N VAL A 167 -1.49 1.28 -7.88
CA VAL A 167 -2.83 0.81 -8.25
C VAL A 167 -2.79 -0.66 -8.65
N PHE A 168 -3.79 -1.41 -8.22
CA PHE A 168 -4.01 -2.80 -8.61
C PHE A 168 -5.40 -2.96 -9.25
N LYS A 169 -5.53 -3.95 -10.14
CA LYS A 169 -6.77 -4.31 -10.80
C LYS A 169 -6.99 -5.80 -10.70
N SER A 170 -8.22 -6.20 -10.38
CA SER A 170 -8.71 -7.55 -10.57
C SER A 170 -9.69 -7.57 -11.75
N THR A 171 -9.76 -8.69 -12.46
CA THR A 171 -10.76 -8.99 -13.49
C THR A 171 -11.59 -10.23 -13.17
N ASP A 172 -11.39 -10.79 -11.97
CA ASP A 172 -12.00 -12.03 -11.47
C ASP A 172 -12.55 -11.89 -10.04
N ALA A 173 -13.08 -10.70 -9.75
CA ALA A 173 -13.73 -10.36 -8.49
C ALA A 173 -12.80 -10.53 -7.26
N GLY A 174 -11.51 -10.21 -7.43
CA GLY A 174 -10.51 -10.23 -6.37
C GLY A 174 -9.75 -11.54 -6.18
N SER A 175 -9.91 -12.51 -7.09
CA SER A 175 -9.17 -13.77 -7.01
C SER A 175 -7.70 -13.60 -7.41
N THR A 176 -7.43 -12.73 -8.40
CA THR A 176 -6.08 -12.34 -8.82
C THR A 176 -5.97 -10.84 -9.03
N TRP A 177 -4.76 -10.29 -8.96
CA TRP A 177 -4.50 -8.87 -9.02
C TRP A 177 -3.32 -8.56 -9.94
N ASP A 178 -3.56 -7.66 -10.89
CA ASP A 178 -2.55 -7.10 -11.79
C ASP A 178 -2.15 -5.70 -11.30
N PHE A 179 -0.86 -5.43 -11.30
CA PHE A 179 -0.33 -4.10 -10.97
C PHE A 179 -0.45 -3.14 -12.16
N LEU A 180 -0.97 -1.93 -11.93
CA LEU A 180 -1.22 -0.91 -12.95
C LEU A 180 -0.34 0.35 -12.84
N GLY A 181 0.78 0.28 -12.11
CA GLY A 181 1.70 1.40 -11.94
C GLY A 181 1.31 2.38 -10.84
N LEU A 182 1.87 3.58 -10.91
CA LEU A 182 1.71 4.67 -9.94
C LEU A 182 2.30 4.35 -8.54
N GLU A 183 3.35 3.54 -8.47
CA GLU A 183 4.05 3.20 -7.23
C GLU A 183 4.51 4.44 -6.45
N GLY A 184 4.93 5.50 -7.14
CA GLY A 184 5.38 6.74 -6.53
C GLY A 184 4.27 7.56 -5.83
N THR A 185 3.00 7.25 -6.04
CA THR A 185 1.88 8.00 -5.45
C THR A 185 1.73 7.82 -3.95
N THR A 186 2.30 6.78 -3.39
CA THR A 186 2.39 6.43 -1.96
C THR A 186 1.07 6.33 -1.19
N SER A 187 0.10 7.21 -1.43
CA SER A 187 -1.22 7.16 -0.78
C SER A 187 -2.29 7.60 -1.76
N ILE A 188 -3.18 6.69 -2.09
CA ILE A 188 -4.30 6.91 -3.01
C ILE A 188 -5.57 7.06 -2.19
N GLY A 189 -6.19 8.25 -2.29
CA GLY A 189 -7.35 8.59 -1.49
C GLY A 189 -8.68 8.28 -2.13
N ARG A 190 -8.74 8.19 -3.47
CA ARG A 190 -9.99 7.88 -4.18
C ARG A 190 -9.71 7.41 -5.60
N ILE A 191 -10.48 6.41 -6.04
CA ILE A 191 -10.60 6.00 -7.45
C ILE A 191 -12.06 6.16 -7.86
N VAL A 192 -12.31 6.76 -9.01
CA VAL A 192 -13.66 6.95 -9.56
C VAL A 192 -13.71 6.39 -10.96
N ILE A 193 -14.64 5.49 -11.20
CA ILE A 193 -14.91 4.89 -12.52
C ILE A 193 -16.04 5.67 -13.17
N ASN A 194 -15.88 6.06 -14.42
CA ASN A 194 -16.97 6.66 -15.18
C ASN A 194 -18.01 5.58 -15.54
N PRO A 195 -19.25 5.65 -15.01
CA PRO A 195 -20.23 4.59 -15.23
C PRO A 195 -20.74 4.48 -16.67
N GLN A 196 -20.56 5.56 -17.48
CA GLN A 196 -20.94 5.55 -18.89
C GLN A 196 -19.84 5.01 -19.80
N ASN A 197 -18.59 5.03 -19.34
CA ASN A 197 -17.43 4.47 -20.04
C ASN A 197 -16.38 4.03 -19.01
N THR A 198 -16.43 2.78 -18.60
CA THR A 198 -15.61 2.24 -17.51
C THR A 198 -14.12 2.12 -17.85
N ASN A 199 -13.73 2.40 -19.10
CA ASN A 199 -12.32 2.61 -19.45
C ASN A 199 -11.78 3.95 -18.93
N VAL A 200 -12.66 4.89 -18.56
CA VAL A 200 -12.25 6.20 -18.03
C VAL A 200 -12.26 6.15 -16.49
N LEU A 201 -11.09 6.36 -15.92
CA LEU A 201 -10.85 6.38 -14.48
C LEU A 201 -10.24 7.71 -14.07
N TYR A 202 -10.59 8.14 -12.88
CA TYR A 202 -9.92 9.24 -12.18
C TYR A 202 -9.41 8.72 -10.84
N LEU A 203 -8.22 9.15 -10.47
CA LEU A 203 -7.57 8.78 -9.23
C LEU A 203 -7.04 10.04 -8.54
N VAL A 204 -7.20 10.10 -7.22
CA VAL A 204 -6.64 11.17 -6.39
C VAL A 204 -5.49 10.60 -5.58
N SER A 205 -4.28 11.10 -5.84
CA SER A 205 -3.09 10.82 -5.04
C SER A 205 -2.90 11.90 -3.98
N VAL A 206 -2.83 11.50 -2.74
CA VAL A 206 -2.44 12.36 -1.61
C VAL A 206 -0.92 12.49 -1.54
N GLY A 207 -0.21 11.51 -2.06
CA GLY A 207 1.25 11.43 -2.01
C GLY A 207 1.78 11.11 -0.62
N SER A 208 3.06 11.35 -0.42
CA SER A 208 3.69 11.14 0.89
C SER A 208 3.27 12.23 1.89
N TYR A 209 2.89 11.82 3.10
CA TYR A 209 2.63 12.74 4.20
C TYR A 209 3.91 13.33 4.83
N PHE A 210 5.03 12.64 4.66
CA PHE A 210 6.26 12.91 5.40
C PHE A 210 7.40 13.44 4.53
N ALA A 211 7.17 13.60 3.23
CA ALA A 211 8.16 14.12 2.29
C ALA A 211 7.50 14.94 1.19
N PRO A 212 8.20 15.92 0.59
CA PRO A 212 7.78 16.49 -0.68
C PRO A 212 7.60 15.37 -1.70
N ASN A 213 6.48 15.38 -2.40
CA ASN A 213 6.14 14.36 -3.37
C ASN A 213 5.49 15.01 -4.59
N PRO A 214 6.10 14.96 -5.78
CA PRO A 214 5.56 15.53 -7.01
C PRO A 214 4.36 14.73 -7.54
N GLU A 215 4.14 13.51 -7.03
CA GLU A 215 3.09 12.61 -7.47
C GLU A 215 1.72 12.88 -6.81
N ARG A 216 1.60 14.00 -6.09
CA ARG A 216 0.30 14.46 -5.58
C ARG A 216 -0.52 15.02 -6.72
N GLY A 217 -1.83 14.74 -6.69
CA GLY A 217 -2.73 15.34 -7.65
C GLY A 217 -3.79 14.40 -8.17
N ILE A 218 -4.31 14.73 -9.33
CA ILE A 218 -5.35 13.96 -10.00
C ILE A 218 -4.73 13.28 -11.22
N TYR A 219 -4.93 11.97 -11.28
CA TYR A 219 -4.56 11.16 -12.44
C TYR A 219 -5.81 10.73 -13.20
N LYS A 220 -5.68 10.66 -14.51
CA LYS A 220 -6.73 10.20 -15.43
C LYS A 220 -6.19 9.07 -16.29
N SER A 221 -6.96 7.98 -16.37
CA SER A 221 -6.80 6.95 -17.39
C SER A 221 -7.98 7.00 -18.37
N THR A 222 -7.76 6.59 -19.61
CA THR A 222 -8.79 6.39 -20.65
C THR A 222 -8.77 4.99 -21.25
N ASP A 223 -7.96 4.10 -20.68
CA ASP A 223 -7.69 2.75 -21.17
C ASP A 223 -7.77 1.71 -20.04
N ALA A 224 -8.71 1.91 -19.12
CA ALA A 224 -8.98 1.01 -17.98
C ALA A 224 -7.76 0.82 -17.05
N GLY A 225 -6.96 1.89 -16.87
CA GLY A 225 -5.85 1.92 -15.95
C GLY A 225 -4.50 1.46 -16.53
N LEU A 226 -4.44 1.13 -17.83
CA LEU A 226 -3.17 0.71 -18.45
C LEU A 226 -2.16 1.86 -18.53
N THR A 227 -2.64 3.07 -18.77
CA THR A 227 -1.82 4.28 -18.72
C THR A 227 -2.50 5.39 -17.92
N TRP A 228 -1.68 6.23 -17.28
CA TRP A 228 -2.14 7.31 -16.44
C TRP A 228 -1.52 8.65 -16.86
N ASN A 229 -2.34 9.68 -16.92
CA ASN A 229 -1.92 11.05 -17.16
C ASN A 229 -2.13 11.86 -15.88
N HIS A 230 -1.07 12.48 -15.37
CA HIS A 230 -1.15 13.44 -14.28
C HIS A 230 -1.84 14.70 -14.81
N SER A 231 -3.03 15.00 -14.32
CA SER A 231 -3.91 16.05 -14.86
C SER A 231 -3.91 17.33 -14.04
N LEU A 232 -3.55 17.24 -12.75
CA LEU A 232 -3.49 18.36 -11.82
C LEU A 232 -2.54 18.04 -10.66
#